data_21be7d5710e7cc12285ea30be3d278c0
#
_entry.id   21be7d5710e7cc12285ea30be3d278c0
#
_cell.length_a   1.000
_cell.length_b   1.000
_cell.length_c   1.000
_cell.angle_alpha   90.00
_cell.angle_beta   90.00
_cell.angle_gamma   90.00
#
_symmetry.space_group_name_H-M   'P 1'
#
loop_
_entity.id
_entity.type
_entity.pdbx_description
1 polymer ?
#
loop_
_entity_poly.entity_id
_entity_poly.type
_entity_poly.pdbx_seq_one_letter_code
_entity_poly.pdbx_strand_id
1 'polypeptide(L)'
;MTLLSIEHISRSVETGFIRKQKKEILHDISFCVGKRETVGITGASGAGKSTLARVIMGLLREDGGDIVFQGKELTKTSLREARRRRRQMHMLFQNPASSLNPRMRIRESMEEPAKIHGMDISRGQEIHDMMKRLQLREELLHRYPHQLSGGELQRVCLGRLLLLKPGLLILDEPTSMLDVSVQSQIIGILKEVQE
;
A
#
# COMPACT_ATOMS: atom_id res chain seq x y z
N MET A 1 7.10 17.49 -11.57
CA MET A 1 6.64 18.01 -10.25
C MET A 1 6.71 16.87 -9.25
N THR A 2 7.49 17.04 -8.17
CA THR A 2 7.72 16.00 -7.16
C THR A 2 6.44 15.71 -6.39
N LEU A 3 6.07 14.44 -6.28
CA LEU A 3 4.93 13.95 -5.51
C LEU A 3 5.35 13.61 -4.08
N LEU A 4 6.46 12.86 -3.95
CA LEU A 4 7.04 12.42 -2.68
C LEU A 4 8.54 12.76 -2.68
N SER A 5 9.04 13.36 -1.62
CA SER A 5 10.48 13.51 -1.32
C SER A 5 10.78 12.82 0.00
N ILE A 6 11.83 12.04 0.00
CA ILE A 6 12.39 11.38 1.16
C ILE A 6 13.80 11.93 1.33
N GLU A 7 14.12 12.50 2.50
CA GLU A 7 15.38 13.19 2.76
C GLU A 7 16.00 12.68 4.06
N HIS A 8 17.16 12.05 3.93
CA HIS A 8 18.00 11.59 5.05
C HIS A 8 17.27 10.68 6.05
N ILE A 9 16.33 9.85 5.59
CA ILE A 9 15.57 8.96 6.48
C ILE A 9 16.48 7.89 7.07
N SER A 10 16.50 7.86 8.40
CA SER A 10 17.19 6.86 9.20
C SER A 10 16.23 6.20 10.18
N ARG A 11 16.42 4.90 10.42
CA ARG A 11 15.64 4.14 11.38
C ARG A 11 16.42 2.99 11.98
N SER A 12 16.35 2.87 13.31
CA SER A 12 16.91 1.78 14.07
C SER A 12 15.83 0.98 14.80
N VAL A 13 16.11 -0.27 15.10
CA VAL A 13 15.25 -1.15 15.91
C VAL A 13 16.06 -1.65 17.10
N GLU A 14 15.42 -1.70 18.25
CA GLU A 14 16.00 -2.37 19.41
C GLU A 14 15.81 -3.87 19.29
N THR A 15 16.90 -4.64 19.31
CA THR A 15 16.91 -6.10 19.29
C THR A 15 17.53 -6.63 20.59
N GLY A 16 17.01 -7.76 21.08
CA GLY A 16 17.47 -8.42 22.30
C GLY A 16 16.59 -8.22 23.53
N PHE A 17 16.31 -9.32 24.25
CA PHE A 17 15.40 -9.33 25.41
C PHE A 17 16.11 -8.84 26.69
N ILE A 18 17.43 -9.14 26.85
CA ILE A 18 18.21 -8.81 28.05
C ILE A 18 19.20 -7.69 27.81
N ARG A 19 19.87 -7.67 26.64
CA ARG A 19 20.72 -6.56 26.20
C ARG A 19 20.11 -5.96 24.96
N LYS A 20 19.47 -4.80 25.11
CA LYS A 20 18.96 -4.01 24.01
C LYS A 20 20.14 -3.52 23.16
N GLN A 21 20.26 -4.07 21.96
CA GLN A 21 21.18 -3.56 20.94
C GLN A 21 20.38 -2.76 19.93
N LYS A 22 20.79 -1.54 19.66
CA LYS A 22 20.21 -0.69 18.62
C LYS A 22 20.83 -1.10 17.30
N LYS A 23 20.05 -1.68 16.39
CA LYS A 23 20.46 -2.03 15.03
C LYS A 23 19.81 -1.03 14.07
N GLU A 24 20.64 -0.29 13.35
CA GLU A 24 20.16 0.60 12.31
C GLU A 24 19.72 -0.24 11.09
N ILE A 25 18.52 0.02 10.58
CA ILE A 25 17.91 -0.69 9.45
C ILE A 25 17.85 0.20 8.23
N LEU A 26 17.57 1.50 8.42
CA LEU A 26 17.60 2.49 7.36
C LEU A 26 18.71 3.48 7.64
N HIS A 27 19.58 3.64 6.67
CA HIS A 27 20.77 4.47 6.73
C HIS A 27 20.68 5.60 5.72
N ASP A 28 20.40 6.82 6.12
CA ASP A 28 20.47 8.03 5.30
C ASP A 28 19.81 7.88 3.91
N ILE A 29 18.58 7.40 3.89
CA ILE A 29 17.86 7.12 2.65
C ILE A 29 17.27 8.42 2.10
N SER A 30 17.63 8.74 0.84
CA SER A 30 17.12 9.92 0.14
C SER A 30 16.74 9.56 -1.30
N PHE A 31 15.54 9.93 -1.73
CA PHE A 31 15.04 9.83 -3.10
C PHE A 31 13.76 10.63 -3.30
N CYS A 32 13.39 10.84 -4.55
CA CYS A 32 12.15 11.51 -4.91
C CYS A 32 11.31 10.63 -5.83
N VAL A 33 9.99 10.84 -5.79
CA VAL A 33 9.02 10.25 -6.74
C VAL A 33 8.22 11.38 -7.37
N GLY A 34 8.20 11.43 -8.69
CA GLY A 34 7.40 12.37 -9.48
C GLY A 34 5.94 11.94 -9.60
N LYS A 35 5.11 12.82 -10.16
CA LYS A 35 3.75 12.43 -10.56
C LYS A 35 3.82 11.45 -11.72
N ARG A 36 2.98 10.42 -11.68
CA ARG A 36 2.94 9.34 -12.69
C ARG A 36 4.28 8.62 -12.87
N GLU A 37 5.11 8.62 -11.85
CA GLU A 37 6.38 7.93 -11.82
C GLU A 37 6.30 6.66 -10.99
N THR A 38 6.99 5.61 -11.43
CA THR A 38 7.20 4.39 -10.65
C THR A 38 8.67 4.29 -10.26
N VAL A 39 8.94 4.22 -8.97
CA VAL A 39 10.28 4.01 -8.43
C VAL A 39 10.36 2.61 -7.85
N GLY A 40 11.30 1.81 -8.33
CA GLY A 40 11.59 0.46 -7.83
C GLY A 40 12.69 0.49 -6.79
N ILE A 41 12.42 -0.04 -5.59
CA ILE A 41 13.41 -0.21 -4.53
C ILE A 41 13.82 -1.67 -4.46
N THR A 42 15.08 -1.95 -4.75
CA THR A 42 15.65 -3.31 -4.77
C THR A 42 16.68 -3.49 -3.65
N GLY A 43 16.91 -4.71 -3.25
CA GLY A 43 17.88 -5.06 -2.22
C GLY A 43 17.62 -6.45 -1.63
N ALA A 44 18.59 -6.98 -0.90
CA ALA A 44 18.52 -8.28 -0.25
C ALA A 44 17.33 -8.40 0.71
N SER A 45 16.93 -9.64 1.04
CA SER A 45 15.95 -9.88 2.09
C SER A 45 16.47 -9.32 3.42
N GLY A 46 15.60 -8.64 4.17
CA GLY A 46 15.99 -7.99 5.42
C GLY A 46 16.74 -6.64 5.28
N ALA A 47 16.94 -6.13 4.06
CA ALA A 47 17.61 -4.83 3.81
C ALA A 47 16.77 -3.60 4.22
N GLY A 48 15.60 -3.77 4.82
CA GLY A 48 14.79 -2.66 5.30
C GLY A 48 13.72 -2.14 4.33
N LYS A 49 13.51 -2.76 3.15
CA LYS A 49 12.51 -2.31 2.15
C LYS A 49 11.12 -2.11 2.73
N SER A 50 10.58 -3.13 3.40
CA SER A 50 9.27 -3.05 4.06
C SER A 50 9.26 -2.08 5.25
N THR A 51 10.40 -1.89 5.92
CA THR A 51 10.54 -0.89 6.98
C THR A 51 10.43 0.51 6.40
N LEU A 52 11.11 0.78 5.29
CA LEU A 52 11.03 2.07 4.59
C LEU A 52 9.59 2.37 4.14
N ALA A 53 8.92 1.39 3.53
CA ALA A 53 7.50 1.52 3.14
C ALA A 53 6.62 1.90 4.34
N ARG A 54 6.80 1.25 5.49
CA ARG A 54 6.05 1.55 6.71
C ARG A 54 6.38 2.91 7.31
N VAL A 55 7.64 3.36 7.20
CA VAL A 55 8.06 4.71 7.62
C VAL A 55 7.38 5.75 6.73
N ILE A 56 7.40 5.59 5.42
CA ILE A 56 6.72 6.51 4.48
C ILE A 56 5.22 6.60 4.78
N MET A 57 4.58 5.46 5.06
CA MET A 57 3.17 5.41 5.47
C MET A 57 2.93 5.97 6.88
N GLY A 58 3.99 6.23 7.65
CA GLY A 58 3.93 6.65 9.06
C GLY A 58 3.32 5.61 9.98
N LEU A 59 3.44 4.34 9.61
CA LEU A 59 3.15 3.19 10.47
C LEU A 59 4.29 2.93 11.44
N LEU A 60 5.50 3.34 11.06
CA LEU A 60 6.68 3.39 11.91
C LEU A 60 7.22 4.82 11.89
N ARG A 61 7.71 5.27 13.05
CA ARG A 61 8.35 6.59 13.16
C ARG A 61 9.79 6.50 12.69
N GLU A 62 10.24 7.48 11.95
CA GLU A 62 11.65 7.72 11.63
C GLU A 62 12.45 8.12 12.88
N ASP A 63 13.76 7.84 12.89
CA ASP A 63 14.69 8.36 13.90
C ASP A 63 15.28 9.70 13.48
N GLY A 64 15.32 9.99 12.16
CA GLY A 64 15.79 11.24 11.58
C GLY A 64 15.38 11.36 10.13
N GLY A 65 15.54 12.57 9.57
CA GLY A 65 15.17 12.91 8.21
C GLY A 65 13.74 13.42 8.05
N ASP A 66 13.38 13.75 6.82
CA ASP A 66 12.09 14.37 6.50
C ASP A 66 11.37 13.67 5.36
N ILE A 67 10.06 13.63 5.44
CA ILE A 67 9.14 13.09 4.41
C ILE A 67 8.22 14.21 3.96
N VAL A 68 8.29 14.55 2.68
CA VAL A 68 7.45 15.58 2.07
C VAL A 68 6.53 14.94 1.05
N PHE A 69 5.22 15.08 1.21
CA PHE A 69 4.22 14.61 0.28
C PHE A 69 3.39 15.77 -0.26
N GLN A 70 3.33 15.90 -1.59
CA GLN A 70 2.66 17.01 -2.28
C GLN A 70 3.10 18.39 -1.77
N GLY A 71 4.42 18.57 -1.57
CA GLY A 71 5.01 19.82 -1.11
C GLY A 71 4.80 20.16 0.37
N LYS A 72 4.31 19.20 1.15
CA LYS A 72 4.03 19.41 2.58
C LYS A 72 4.70 18.33 3.42
N GLU A 73 5.37 18.76 4.46
CA GLU A 73 6.09 17.89 5.39
C GLU A 73 5.11 17.01 6.19
N LEU A 74 5.42 15.72 6.35
CA LEU A 74 4.63 14.76 7.12
C LEU A 74 5.22 14.50 8.50
N THR A 75 6.53 14.66 8.67
CA THR A 75 7.28 14.29 9.87
C THR A 75 7.09 15.27 11.01
N LYS A 76 7.03 16.58 10.72
CA LYS A 76 6.90 17.66 11.71
C LYS A 76 5.49 18.26 11.79
N THR A 77 4.49 17.58 11.23
CA THR A 77 3.11 18.08 11.21
C THR A 77 2.25 17.46 12.31
N SER A 78 1.09 18.06 12.61
CA SER A 78 0.18 17.51 13.60
C SER A 78 -0.37 16.15 13.16
N LEU A 79 -0.67 15.26 14.12
CA LEU A 79 -1.23 13.92 13.84
C LEU A 79 -2.53 14.00 13.00
N ARG A 80 -3.35 15.02 13.23
CA ARG A 80 -4.61 15.23 12.48
C ARG A 80 -4.31 15.52 11.00
N GLU A 81 -3.35 16.39 10.72
CA GLU A 81 -2.99 16.75 9.36
C GLU A 81 -2.26 15.62 8.64
N ALA A 82 -1.33 14.94 9.31
CA ALA A 82 -0.69 13.75 8.79
C ALA A 82 -1.71 12.67 8.40
N ARG A 83 -2.71 12.38 9.25
CA ARG A 83 -3.81 11.45 8.94
C ARG A 83 -4.61 11.87 7.71
N ARG A 84 -4.92 13.17 7.58
CA ARG A 84 -5.65 13.70 6.42
C ARG A 84 -4.90 13.45 5.11
N ARG A 85 -3.59 13.62 5.10
CA ARG A 85 -2.75 13.41 3.91
C ARG A 85 -2.56 11.95 3.60
N ARG A 86 -2.39 11.10 4.61
CA ARG A 86 -2.31 9.66 4.44
C ARG A 86 -3.54 9.03 3.82
N ARG A 87 -4.69 9.72 3.80
CA ARG A 87 -5.87 9.29 3.04
C ARG A 87 -5.62 9.19 1.53
N GLN A 88 -4.58 9.86 1.02
CA GLN A 88 -4.18 9.81 -0.38
C GLN A 88 -3.01 8.84 -0.63
N MET A 89 -2.51 8.19 0.42
CA MET A 89 -1.39 7.25 0.37
C MET A 89 -1.89 5.89 0.82
N HIS A 90 -1.74 4.88 -0.03
CA HIS A 90 -2.16 3.53 0.31
C HIS A 90 -1.02 2.54 0.10
N MET A 91 -1.06 1.44 0.85
CA MET A 91 -0.03 0.41 0.81
C MET A 91 -0.66 -0.97 0.64
N LEU A 92 -0.17 -1.72 -0.34
CA LEU A 92 -0.39 -3.15 -0.45
C LEU A 92 0.73 -3.89 0.27
N PHE A 93 0.38 -4.64 1.30
CA PHE A 93 1.34 -5.42 2.10
C PHE A 93 1.71 -6.72 1.41
N GLN A 94 2.86 -7.28 1.75
CA GLN A 94 3.38 -8.55 1.24
C GLN A 94 2.39 -9.72 1.41
N ASN A 95 1.60 -9.74 2.49
CA ASN A 95 0.51 -10.70 2.70
C ASN A 95 -0.83 -9.95 2.70
N PRO A 96 -1.44 -9.72 1.53
CA PRO A 96 -2.66 -8.95 1.41
C PRO A 96 -3.87 -9.64 2.07
N ALA A 97 -3.86 -10.97 2.18
CA ALA A 97 -4.91 -11.73 2.85
C ALA A 97 -5.11 -11.30 4.31
N SER A 98 -4.01 -10.96 4.99
CA SER A 98 -4.06 -10.50 6.39
C SER A 98 -4.75 -9.15 6.58
N SER A 99 -4.95 -8.38 5.50
CA SER A 99 -5.64 -7.09 5.51
C SER A 99 -7.15 -7.20 5.37
N LEU A 100 -7.69 -8.39 5.08
CA LEU A 100 -9.12 -8.64 4.94
C LEU A 100 -9.69 -9.28 6.20
N ASN A 101 -10.90 -8.86 6.56
CA ASN A 101 -11.65 -9.53 7.60
C ASN A 101 -12.22 -10.85 7.06
N PRO A 102 -11.82 -12.03 7.59
CA PRO A 102 -12.27 -13.32 7.06
C PRO A 102 -13.78 -13.58 7.21
N ARG A 103 -14.47 -12.79 8.05
CA ARG A 103 -15.92 -12.89 8.27
C ARG A 103 -16.74 -11.98 7.37
N MET A 104 -16.10 -11.14 6.56
CA MET A 104 -16.76 -10.26 5.61
C MET A 104 -16.71 -10.87 4.21
N ARG A 105 -17.78 -10.69 3.44
CA ARG A 105 -17.78 -11.03 2.01
C ARG A 105 -16.88 -10.06 1.24
N ILE A 106 -16.44 -10.48 0.06
CA ILE A 106 -15.56 -9.66 -0.79
C ILE A 106 -16.20 -8.31 -1.13
N ARG A 107 -17.52 -8.28 -1.42
CA ARG A 107 -18.24 -7.00 -1.63
C ARG A 107 -18.08 -6.06 -0.44
N GLU A 108 -18.36 -6.54 0.75
CA GLU A 108 -18.26 -5.74 1.99
C GLU A 108 -16.83 -5.25 2.23
N SER A 109 -15.85 -6.15 1.98
CA SER A 109 -14.43 -5.82 2.10
C SER A 109 -13.99 -4.74 1.09
N MET A 110 -14.55 -4.71 -0.12
CA MET A 110 -14.27 -3.68 -1.12
C MET A 110 -14.94 -2.34 -0.78
N GLU A 111 -16.14 -2.38 -0.18
CA GLU A 111 -16.86 -1.18 0.25
C GLU A 111 -16.27 -0.52 1.50
N GLU A 112 -15.70 -1.31 2.40
CA GLU A 112 -15.22 -0.85 3.71
C GLU A 112 -14.29 0.37 3.65
N PRO A 113 -13.23 0.42 2.80
CA PRO A 113 -12.35 1.59 2.74
C PRO A 113 -13.09 2.85 2.29
N ALA A 114 -13.99 2.74 1.33
CA ALA A 114 -14.79 3.87 0.86
C ALA A 114 -15.70 4.41 1.95
N LYS A 115 -16.35 3.53 2.72
CA LYS A 115 -17.16 3.91 3.89
C LYS A 115 -16.33 4.64 4.95
N ILE A 116 -15.13 4.13 5.27
CA ILE A 116 -14.20 4.77 6.23
C ILE A 116 -13.78 6.17 5.75
N HIS A 117 -13.62 6.35 4.44
CA HIS A 117 -13.23 7.63 3.85
C HIS A 117 -14.42 8.57 3.54
N GLY A 118 -15.65 8.14 3.82
CA GLY A 118 -16.86 8.91 3.55
C GLY A 118 -17.17 9.08 2.05
N MET A 119 -16.71 8.12 1.24
CA MET A 119 -16.99 8.07 -0.20
C MET A 119 -18.29 7.28 -0.44
N ASP A 120 -19.18 7.84 -1.23
CA ASP A 120 -20.41 7.13 -1.62
C ASP A 120 -20.14 6.22 -2.84
N ILE A 121 -20.05 4.93 -2.60
CA ILE A 121 -19.99 3.88 -3.62
C ILE A 121 -21.24 2.97 -3.54
N SER A 122 -22.32 3.49 -2.98
CA SER A 122 -23.55 2.71 -2.68
C SER A 122 -24.24 2.15 -3.92
N ARG A 123 -24.04 2.76 -5.08
CA ARG A 123 -24.59 2.27 -6.36
C ARG A 123 -23.90 1.00 -6.87
N GLY A 124 -22.76 0.63 -6.33
CA GLY A 124 -22.04 -0.60 -6.65
C GLY A 124 -21.41 -0.67 -8.03
N GLN A 125 -21.66 0.33 -8.91
CA GLN A 125 -21.12 0.33 -10.26
C GLN A 125 -19.59 0.40 -10.27
N GLU A 126 -19.01 1.21 -9.40
CA GLU A 126 -17.54 1.34 -9.25
C GLU A 126 -16.89 0.01 -8.86
N ILE A 127 -17.57 -0.80 -8.04
CA ILE A 127 -17.07 -2.14 -7.66
C ILE A 127 -17.15 -3.09 -8.85
N HIS A 128 -18.26 -3.10 -9.60
CA HIS A 128 -18.40 -3.94 -10.80
C HIS A 128 -17.35 -3.57 -11.86
N ASP A 129 -17.14 -2.29 -12.11
CA ASP A 129 -16.12 -1.82 -13.04
C ASP A 129 -14.71 -2.19 -12.56
N MET A 130 -14.45 -2.10 -11.25
CA MET A 130 -13.19 -2.55 -10.68
C MET A 130 -13.00 -4.06 -10.84
N MET A 131 -14.03 -4.89 -10.59
CA MET A 131 -13.94 -6.34 -10.82
C MET A 131 -13.57 -6.66 -12.27
N LYS A 132 -14.16 -5.97 -13.25
CA LYS A 132 -13.80 -6.12 -14.68
C LYS A 132 -12.36 -5.75 -14.96
N ARG A 133 -11.89 -4.59 -14.45
CA ARG A 133 -10.48 -4.17 -14.59
C ARG A 133 -9.52 -5.18 -14.00
N LEU A 134 -9.87 -5.77 -12.86
CA LEU A 134 -9.09 -6.80 -12.18
C LEU A 134 -9.20 -8.17 -12.85
N GLN A 135 -10.01 -8.32 -13.90
CA GLN A 135 -10.31 -9.60 -14.56
C GLN A 135 -10.81 -10.65 -13.55
N LEU A 136 -11.67 -10.22 -12.64
CA LEU A 136 -12.30 -11.04 -11.62
C LEU A 136 -13.79 -11.27 -11.96
N ARG A 137 -14.28 -12.49 -11.70
CA ARG A 137 -15.70 -12.81 -11.89
C ARG A 137 -16.53 -12.13 -10.81
N GLU A 138 -17.66 -11.56 -11.19
CA GLU A 138 -18.56 -10.85 -10.26
C GLU A 138 -19.11 -11.74 -9.14
N GLU A 139 -19.25 -13.05 -9.41
CA GLU A 139 -19.68 -14.05 -8.42
C GLU A 139 -18.80 -14.07 -7.18
N LEU A 140 -17.51 -13.69 -7.30
CA LEU A 140 -16.57 -13.62 -6.18
C LEU A 140 -16.99 -12.58 -5.14
N LEU A 141 -17.78 -11.59 -5.51
CA LEU A 141 -18.31 -10.57 -4.57
C LEU A 141 -19.13 -11.19 -3.43
N HIS A 142 -19.76 -12.34 -3.66
CA HIS A 142 -20.57 -13.05 -2.67
C HIS A 142 -19.78 -14.05 -1.83
N ARG A 143 -18.50 -14.29 -2.17
CA ARG A 143 -17.61 -15.22 -1.46
C ARG A 143 -16.90 -14.56 -0.30
N TYR A 144 -16.35 -15.41 0.57
CA TYR A 144 -15.45 -15.01 1.65
C TYR A 144 -13.99 -15.12 1.21
N PRO A 145 -13.04 -14.39 1.86
CA PRO A 145 -11.62 -14.41 1.51
C PRO A 145 -11.01 -15.81 1.38
N HIS A 146 -11.35 -16.72 2.29
CA HIS A 146 -10.83 -18.10 2.30
C HIS A 146 -11.33 -18.98 1.13
N GLN A 147 -12.27 -18.49 0.33
CA GLN A 147 -12.83 -19.19 -0.83
C GLN A 147 -12.22 -18.72 -2.16
N LEU A 148 -11.26 -17.79 -2.11
CA LEU A 148 -10.54 -17.26 -3.26
C LEU A 148 -9.15 -17.89 -3.36
N SER A 149 -8.64 -18.02 -4.60
CA SER A 149 -7.23 -18.31 -4.85
C SER A 149 -6.34 -17.15 -4.41
N GLY A 150 -5.04 -17.40 -4.18
CA GLY A 150 -4.09 -16.36 -3.79
C GLY A 150 -4.04 -15.19 -4.76
N GLY A 151 -4.05 -15.47 -6.07
CA GLY A 151 -4.05 -14.43 -7.10
C GLY A 151 -5.36 -13.63 -7.18
N GLU A 152 -6.52 -14.27 -6.98
CA GLU A 152 -7.81 -13.57 -6.88
C GLU A 152 -7.84 -12.66 -5.66
N LEU A 153 -7.38 -13.17 -4.52
CA LEU A 153 -7.34 -12.43 -3.26
C LEU A 153 -6.45 -11.19 -3.37
N GLN A 154 -5.27 -11.34 -3.99
CA GLN A 154 -4.35 -10.24 -4.20
C GLN A 154 -4.93 -9.15 -5.10
N ARG A 155 -5.59 -9.54 -6.20
CA ARG A 155 -6.29 -8.60 -7.09
C ARG A 155 -7.44 -7.91 -6.37
N VAL A 156 -8.21 -8.60 -5.55
CA VAL A 156 -9.24 -7.99 -4.69
C VAL A 156 -8.62 -6.94 -3.76
N CYS A 157 -7.52 -7.28 -3.06
CA CYS A 157 -6.85 -6.33 -2.18
C CYS A 157 -6.30 -5.11 -2.91
N LEU A 158 -5.75 -5.29 -4.12
CA LEU A 158 -5.34 -4.19 -4.98
C LEU A 158 -6.54 -3.31 -5.37
N GLY A 159 -7.63 -3.91 -5.86
CA GLY A 159 -8.83 -3.19 -6.26
C GLY A 159 -9.46 -2.37 -5.13
N ARG A 160 -9.45 -2.92 -3.93
CA ARG A 160 -9.90 -2.25 -2.71
C ARG A 160 -9.14 -0.92 -2.46
N LEU A 161 -7.83 -0.90 -2.74
CA LEU A 161 -7.01 0.31 -2.62
C LEU A 161 -7.25 1.26 -3.79
N LEU A 162 -7.39 0.74 -5.01
CA LEU A 162 -7.60 1.53 -6.23
C LEU A 162 -8.95 2.24 -6.28
N LEU A 163 -9.99 1.68 -5.65
CA LEU A 163 -11.29 2.34 -5.49
C LEU A 163 -11.18 3.70 -4.78
N LEU A 164 -10.18 3.88 -3.93
CA LEU A 164 -9.92 5.13 -3.22
C LEU A 164 -9.19 6.18 -4.08
N LYS A 165 -8.78 5.83 -5.29
CA LYS A 165 -8.03 6.70 -6.22
C LYS A 165 -6.82 7.36 -5.55
N PRO A 166 -5.87 6.56 -5.04
CA PRO A 166 -4.73 7.07 -4.27
C PRO A 166 -3.85 7.99 -5.10
N GLY A 167 -3.31 9.04 -4.48
CA GLY A 167 -2.25 9.85 -5.07
C GLY A 167 -0.88 9.17 -5.05
N LEU A 168 -0.67 8.27 -4.08
CA LEU A 168 0.54 7.44 -3.95
C LEU A 168 0.14 6.01 -3.56
N LEU A 169 0.64 5.04 -4.31
CA LEU A 169 0.48 3.62 -4.00
C LEU A 169 1.85 2.99 -3.72
N ILE A 170 2.01 2.42 -2.55
CA ILE A 170 3.21 1.68 -2.15
C ILE A 170 2.89 0.19 -2.24
N LEU A 171 3.75 -0.56 -2.90
CA LEU A 171 3.59 -1.99 -3.11
C LEU A 171 4.78 -2.74 -2.50
N ASP A 172 4.52 -3.52 -1.46
CA ASP A 172 5.54 -4.33 -0.79
C ASP A 172 5.47 -5.76 -1.35
N GLU A 173 6.36 -6.08 -2.29
CA GLU A 173 6.44 -7.37 -2.99
C GLU A 173 5.08 -7.83 -3.59
N PRO A 174 4.44 -7.02 -4.44
CA PRO A 174 3.06 -7.28 -4.87
C PRO A 174 2.87 -8.55 -5.71
N THR A 175 3.94 -9.20 -6.11
CA THR A 175 3.92 -10.36 -7.02
C THR A 175 4.71 -11.57 -6.51
N SER A 176 5.31 -11.51 -5.32
CA SER A 176 6.28 -12.51 -4.83
C SER A 176 5.73 -13.93 -4.65
N MET A 177 4.41 -14.09 -4.52
CA MET A 177 3.76 -15.39 -4.30
C MET A 177 2.86 -15.83 -5.47
N LEU A 178 3.00 -15.21 -6.63
CA LEU A 178 2.12 -15.41 -7.77
C LEU A 178 2.86 -16.06 -8.94
N ASP A 179 2.12 -16.81 -9.74
CA ASP A 179 2.60 -17.28 -11.02
C ASP A 179 2.81 -16.12 -12.02
N VAL A 180 3.64 -16.36 -13.05
CA VAL A 180 4.06 -15.34 -14.02
C VAL A 180 2.87 -14.72 -14.76
N SER A 181 1.80 -15.48 -14.99
CA SER A 181 0.62 -14.98 -15.71
C SER A 181 -0.14 -13.94 -14.87
N VAL A 182 -0.34 -14.22 -13.58
CA VAL A 182 -0.99 -13.29 -12.64
C VAL A 182 -0.10 -12.08 -12.36
N GLN A 183 1.23 -12.25 -12.28
CA GLN A 183 2.16 -11.13 -12.16
C GLN A 183 2.00 -10.14 -13.33
N SER A 184 1.98 -10.64 -14.56
CA SER A 184 1.80 -9.82 -15.75
C SER A 184 0.48 -9.04 -15.74
N GLN A 185 -0.60 -9.66 -15.29
CA GLN A 185 -1.90 -9.02 -15.14
C GLN A 185 -1.86 -7.87 -14.13
N ILE A 186 -1.29 -8.10 -12.95
CA ILE A 186 -1.16 -7.06 -11.91
C ILE A 186 -0.33 -5.88 -12.41
N ILE A 187 0.79 -6.14 -13.07
CA ILE A 187 1.64 -5.09 -13.65
C ILE A 187 0.86 -4.30 -14.72
N GLY A 188 0.07 -4.97 -15.56
CA GLY A 188 -0.81 -4.33 -16.54
C GLY A 188 -1.79 -3.36 -15.89
N ILE A 189 -2.51 -3.82 -14.85
CA ILE A 189 -3.47 -3.00 -14.08
C ILE A 189 -2.79 -1.78 -13.45
N LEU A 190 -1.60 -1.98 -12.88
CA LEU A 190 -0.86 -0.89 -12.25
C LEU A 190 -0.43 0.18 -13.26
N LYS A 191 -0.02 -0.21 -14.46
CA LYS A 191 0.32 0.72 -15.57
C LYS A 191 -0.90 1.52 -16.01
N GLU A 192 -2.05 0.86 -16.22
CA GLU A 192 -3.30 1.55 -16.59
C GLU A 192 -3.77 2.57 -15.54
N VAL A 193 -3.50 2.30 -14.26
CA VAL A 193 -3.88 3.23 -13.17
C VAL A 193 -2.92 4.41 -13.06
N GLN A 194 -1.69 4.24 -13.50
CA GLN A 194 -0.66 5.28 -13.46
C GLN A 194 -0.89 6.37 -14.51
N GLU A 195 -1.52 6.06 -15.65
CA GLU A 195 -1.88 7.00 -16.71
C GLU A 195 -3.03 7.95 -16.31
#